data_63b4720e2e1c64e1d18179a71f9b2e37
#
_entry.id   63b4720e2e1c64e1d18179a71f9b2e37
#
_cell.length_a   1.000
_cell.length_b   1.000
_cell.length_c   1.000
_cell.angle_alpha   90.00
_cell.angle_beta   90.00
_cell.angle_gamma   90.00
#
_symmetry.space_group_name_H-M   'P 1'
#
loop_
_entity.id
_entity.type
_entity.pdbx_description
1 polymer ?
#
loop_
_entity_poly.entity_id
_entity_poly.type
_entity_poly.pdbx_seq_one_letter_code
_entity_poly.pdbx_strand_id
1 'polypeptide(L)'
;MKKIIAMLLVLVMVLSLVACGNKADEKTTVTMIAAQYGDKTAEWWAGFEKKFEEANADIDLVVDVVSWNDIYTVVNTRIANNEQPDLLNIDGFADYHADGLLKPVSEWVSDETYAKFYDSFIAESIVDGTVWAVPDLASGRALYVNTDILAAAGVEVPTTWAELEAACEAIKAYNPDVYPWGVDMTTDEGQAAFAYYTWNNGGGFVDKDGNWALNSAENVEAIEFIIDMVNKGYTNNDPANQTRYNLQDLFAAGKIAMMIAPTQIESICAEAGNGVNFKAVLIPANEGKANATMGVMDRIMCFENKQTEAEMAAITKVVDAFYDDQPYAEWVVMENFIPATSTGGEICVQLQPDLESWINLVAGAQFYPAAKAEWMDVKQGVINVLQQALLGGDVESLLNDLQAQIAG
;
A
#
# COMPACT_ATOMS: atom_id res chain seq x y z
N MET A 1 12.10 70.85 14.72
CA MET A 1 12.40 69.64 13.98
C MET A 1 13.41 68.70 14.64
N LYS A 2 14.61 69.13 15.05
CA LYS A 2 15.62 68.25 15.67
C LYS A 2 15.20 67.61 17.03
N LYS A 3 14.36 68.28 17.84
CA LYS A 3 13.83 67.70 19.12
C LYS A 3 12.73 66.67 18.93
N ILE A 4 11.96 66.76 17.81
CA ILE A 4 10.90 65.81 17.48
C ILE A 4 11.50 64.51 16.90
N ILE A 5 12.60 64.64 16.12
CA ILE A 5 13.35 63.48 15.60
C ILE A 5 14.05 62.72 16.72
N ALA A 6 14.59 63.38 17.74
CA ALA A 6 15.19 62.73 18.87
C ALA A 6 14.14 62.00 19.78
N MET A 7 12.94 62.54 19.90
CA MET A 7 11.83 61.89 20.61
C MET A 7 11.27 60.66 19.90
N LEU A 8 11.23 60.71 18.55
CA LEU A 8 10.83 59.56 17.70
C LEU A 8 11.88 58.45 17.74
N LEU A 9 13.17 58.78 17.76
CA LEU A 9 14.23 57.76 17.88
C LEU A 9 14.28 57.07 19.26
N VAL A 10 13.98 57.81 20.34
CA VAL A 10 13.85 57.22 21.67
C VAL A 10 12.62 56.35 21.83
N LEU A 11 11.50 56.71 21.17
CA LEU A 11 10.29 55.92 21.14
C LEU A 11 10.47 54.62 20.34
N VAL A 12 11.24 54.62 19.26
CA VAL A 12 11.60 53.44 18.47
C VAL A 12 12.55 52.52 19.24
N MET A 13 13.48 53.06 20.03
CA MET A 13 14.36 52.24 20.88
C MET A 13 13.65 51.66 22.11
N VAL A 14 12.63 52.31 22.65
CA VAL A 14 11.83 51.77 23.76
C VAL A 14 10.87 50.68 23.25
N LEU A 15 10.37 50.77 22.02
CA LEU A 15 9.58 49.72 21.39
C LEU A 15 10.40 48.48 20.97
N SER A 16 11.70 48.65 20.71
CA SER A 16 12.60 47.50 20.47
C SER A 16 13.07 46.79 21.73
N LEU A 17 12.90 47.37 22.92
CA LEU A 17 13.22 46.74 24.23
C LEU A 17 12.01 46.01 24.86
N VAL A 18 10.79 46.22 24.35
CA VAL A 18 9.60 45.51 24.81
C VAL A 18 9.33 44.25 23.94
N ALA A 19 10.04 44.10 22.81
CA ALA A 19 9.99 42.90 21.99
C ALA A 19 10.87 41.73 22.49
N CYS A 20 11.54 41.86 23.65
CA CYS A 20 12.23 40.78 24.36
C CYS A 20 11.41 40.24 25.53
N GLY A 21 10.11 40.13 25.39
CA GLY A 21 9.23 39.52 26.35
C GLY A 21 8.34 38.46 25.70
N ASN A 22 8.57 37.23 26.06
CA ASN A 22 7.96 35.98 25.57
C ASN A 22 8.29 35.67 24.10
N LYS A 23 9.40 34.96 23.88
CA LYS A 23 9.34 33.84 22.92
C LYS A 23 8.20 32.97 23.48
N ALA A 24 7.02 32.97 22.84
CA ALA A 24 6.21 31.78 22.84
C ALA A 24 7.18 30.66 22.45
N ASP A 25 7.29 29.64 23.26
CA ASP A 25 8.14 28.49 22.96
C ASP A 25 7.74 28.05 21.56
N GLU A 26 8.66 28.21 20.59
CA GLU A 26 8.42 27.88 19.19
C GLU A 26 8.27 26.37 19.16
N LYS A 27 7.07 25.89 18.85
CA LYS A 27 6.79 24.46 18.83
C LYS A 27 7.74 23.76 17.84
N THR A 28 8.17 22.58 18.17
CA THR A 28 8.90 21.72 17.24
C THR A 28 7.90 21.12 16.25
N THR A 29 8.03 21.42 14.96
CA THR A 29 7.15 20.87 13.93
C THR A 29 7.67 19.51 13.46
N VAL A 30 6.77 18.52 13.38
CA VAL A 30 7.02 17.24 12.73
C VAL A 30 6.06 17.13 11.54
N THR A 31 6.59 16.86 10.34
CA THR A 31 5.84 16.75 9.12
C THR A 31 5.75 15.29 8.65
N MET A 32 4.57 14.88 8.18
CA MET A 32 4.34 13.55 7.65
C MET A 32 3.53 13.62 6.35
N ILE A 33 3.86 12.79 5.38
CA ILE A 33 2.97 12.44 4.27
C ILE A 33 2.44 11.04 4.55
N ALA A 34 1.12 10.88 4.55
CA ALA A 34 0.45 9.60 4.73
C ALA A 34 -0.38 9.23 3.50
N ALA A 35 -0.35 7.95 3.11
CA ALA A 35 -1.18 7.44 2.03
C ALA A 35 -2.65 7.44 2.43
N GLN A 36 -3.53 7.77 1.50
CA GLN A 36 -4.97 7.68 1.67
C GLN A 36 -5.44 6.25 1.38
N TYR A 37 -5.94 5.55 2.39
CA TYR A 37 -6.48 4.19 2.26
C TYR A 37 -7.97 4.15 2.01
N GLY A 38 -8.71 5.08 2.63
CA GLY A 38 -10.17 5.18 2.52
C GLY A 38 -10.67 6.61 2.73
N ASP A 39 -11.99 6.77 2.72
CA ASP A 39 -12.62 8.09 2.89
C ASP A 39 -12.41 8.68 4.29
N LYS A 40 -12.13 7.82 5.29
CA LYS A 40 -11.93 8.22 6.70
C LYS A 40 -10.50 8.49 7.07
N THR A 41 -9.53 8.17 6.22
CA THR A 41 -8.09 8.31 6.50
C THR A 41 -7.73 9.73 6.96
N ALA A 42 -8.15 10.76 6.22
CA ALA A 42 -7.84 12.14 6.57
C ALA A 42 -8.50 12.61 7.88
N GLU A 43 -9.74 12.15 8.16
CA GLU A 43 -10.44 12.47 9.40
C GLU A 43 -9.73 11.81 10.61
N TRP A 44 -9.28 10.58 10.45
CA TRP A 44 -8.57 9.87 11.51
C TRP A 44 -7.24 10.57 11.85
N TRP A 45 -6.43 10.92 10.84
CA TRP A 45 -5.16 11.63 11.04
C TRP A 45 -5.38 12.99 11.72
N ALA A 46 -6.36 13.78 11.29
CA ALA A 46 -6.70 15.04 11.95
C ALA A 46 -7.13 14.86 13.42
N GLY A 47 -7.80 13.75 13.72
CA GLY A 47 -8.13 13.36 15.10
C GLY A 47 -6.91 12.96 15.92
N PHE A 48 -5.96 12.26 15.32
CA PHE A 48 -4.70 11.86 15.93
C PHE A 48 -3.81 13.07 16.19
N GLU A 49 -3.59 13.96 15.20
CA GLU A 49 -2.85 15.23 15.36
C GLU A 49 -3.35 15.99 16.58
N LYS A 50 -4.67 16.23 16.65
CA LYS A 50 -5.27 16.97 17.74
C LYS A 50 -5.01 16.32 19.12
N LYS A 51 -5.23 15.00 19.25
CA LYS A 51 -5.02 14.28 20.51
C LYS A 51 -3.55 14.30 20.92
N PHE A 52 -2.66 14.12 19.96
CA PHE A 52 -1.22 14.13 20.15
C PHE A 52 -0.73 15.50 20.65
N GLU A 53 -1.15 16.60 20.02
CA GLU A 53 -0.78 17.96 20.40
C GLU A 53 -1.38 18.40 21.74
N GLU A 54 -2.58 17.92 22.11
CA GLU A 54 -3.15 18.14 23.43
C GLU A 54 -2.27 17.51 24.53
N ALA A 55 -1.61 16.39 24.25
CA ALA A 55 -0.68 15.72 25.16
C ALA A 55 0.76 16.27 25.10
N ASN A 56 1.16 16.86 23.96
CA ASN A 56 2.52 17.35 23.66
C ASN A 56 2.45 18.80 23.14
N ALA A 57 2.14 19.75 24.04
CA ALA A 57 1.89 21.14 23.67
C ALA A 57 3.10 21.86 23.03
N ASP A 58 4.29 21.31 23.15
CA ASP A 58 5.56 21.75 22.57
C ASP A 58 5.82 21.24 21.16
N ILE A 59 4.96 20.34 20.63
CA ILE A 59 5.08 19.78 19.29
C ILE A 59 3.88 20.20 18.43
N ASP A 60 4.13 20.40 17.15
CA ASP A 60 3.16 20.69 16.11
C ASP A 60 3.27 19.57 15.06
N LEU A 61 2.26 18.70 14.97
CA LEU A 61 2.24 17.58 14.02
C LEU A 61 1.41 17.96 12.80
N VAL A 62 1.99 17.86 11.62
CA VAL A 62 1.32 18.18 10.34
C VAL A 62 1.34 16.95 9.45
N VAL A 63 0.18 16.36 9.20
CA VAL A 63 0.03 15.18 8.34
C VAL A 63 -0.71 15.54 7.05
N ASP A 64 -0.02 15.42 5.93
CA ASP A 64 -0.61 15.54 4.59
C ASP A 64 -1.06 14.16 4.11
N VAL A 65 -2.37 13.95 4.00
CA VAL A 65 -2.94 12.72 3.45
C VAL A 65 -3.06 12.85 1.94
N VAL A 66 -2.40 11.96 1.21
CA VAL A 66 -2.29 12.02 -0.26
C VAL A 66 -2.77 10.70 -0.89
N SER A 67 -3.53 10.81 -1.99
CA SER A 67 -4.05 9.64 -2.70
C SER A 67 -2.92 8.78 -3.27
N TRP A 68 -3.14 7.45 -3.37
CA TRP A 68 -2.18 6.54 -4.00
C TRP A 68 -1.87 6.90 -5.45
N ASN A 69 -2.78 7.58 -6.17
CA ASN A 69 -2.53 8.03 -7.54
C ASN A 69 -1.49 9.16 -7.62
N ASP A 70 -1.35 9.94 -6.56
CA ASP A 70 -0.56 11.18 -6.56
C ASP A 70 0.67 11.11 -5.65
N ILE A 71 0.67 10.24 -4.63
CA ILE A 71 1.63 10.28 -3.52
C ILE A 71 3.09 10.21 -3.99
N TYR A 72 3.42 9.35 -4.94
CA TYR A 72 4.79 9.25 -5.48
C TYR A 72 5.22 10.55 -6.18
N THR A 73 4.31 11.16 -6.95
CA THR A 73 4.59 12.44 -7.63
C THR A 73 4.79 13.56 -6.61
N VAL A 74 3.98 13.61 -5.57
CA VAL A 74 4.07 14.59 -4.48
C VAL A 74 5.39 14.44 -3.74
N VAL A 75 5.72 13.22 -3.29
CA VAL A 75 6.96 12.94 -2.55
C VAL A 75 8.19 13.27 -3.39
N ASN A 76 8.27 12.79 -4.64
CA ASN A 76 9.41 13.05 -5.53
C ASN A 76 9.56 14.54 -5.83
N THR A 77 8.45 15.28 -5.96
CA THR A 77 8.49 16.74 -6.13
C THR A 77 9.06 17.44 -4.90
N ARG A 78 8.65 17.04 -3.69
CA ARG A 78 9.20 17.61 -2.45
C ARG A 78 10.68 17.29 -2.28
N ILE A 79 11.10 16.05 -2.57
CA ILE A 79 12.52 15.66 -2.53
C ILE A 79 13.34 16.51 -3.51
N ALA A 80 12.87 16.71 -4.76
CA ALA A 80 13.55 17.53 -5.75
C ALA A 80 13.70 19.00 -5.33
N ASN A 81 12.79 19.50 -4.49
CA ASN A 81 12.81 20.86 -3.94
C ASN A 81 13.57 20.96 -2.60
N ASN A 82 14.09 19.87 -2.04
CA ASN A 82 14.63 19.75 -0.67
C ASN A 82 13.57 20.12 0.40
N GLU A 83 12.33 19.68 0.20
CA GLU A 83 11.17 19.90 1.08
C GLU A 83 10.55 18.56 1.50
N GLN A 84 11.35 17.48 1.54
CA GLN A 84 10.88 16.16 1.96
C GLN A 84 10.32 16.21 3.40
N PRO A 85 9.28 15.40 3.70
CA PRO A 85 8.72 15.33 5.05
C PRO A 85 9.72 14.71 6.02
N ASP A 86 9.47 14.78 7.32
CA ASP A 86 10.22 14.01 8.30
C ASP A 86 9.83 12.54 8.25
N LEU A 87 8.53 12.25 8.13
CA LEU A 87 7.98 10.89 8.05
C LEU A 87 7.20 10.70 6.75
N LEU A 88 7.30 9.51 6.18
CA LEU A 88 6.53 9.10 4.99
C LEU A 88 5.91 7.73 5.24
N ASN A 89 4.60 7.60 5.02
CA ASN A 89 3.89 6.33 4.98
C ASN A 89 3.58 5.94 3.53
N ILE A 90 4.23 4.86 3.06
CA ILE A 90 4.11 4.32 1.69
C ILE A 90 4.64 2.87 1.64
N ASP A 91 4.42 2.15 0.54
CA ASP A 91 4.87 0.75 0.39
C ASP A 91 6.39 0.60 0.14
N GLY A 92 7.00 1.49 -0.66
CA GLY A 92 8.40 1.39 -1.10
C GLY A 92 9.34 2.30 -0.32
N PHE A 93 10.53 1.79 0.04
CA PHE A 93 11.56 2.55 0.75
C PHE A 93 12.95 2.42 0.13
N ALA A 94 13.19 1.39 -0.70
CA ALA A 94 14.53 1.01 -1.11
C ALA A 94 15.23 2.06 -1.97
N ASP A 95 14.51 2.75 -2.85
CA ASP A 95 15.08 3.82 -3.68
C ASP A 95 15.53 5.00 -2.83
N TYR A 96 14.70 5.41 -1.86
CA TYR A 96 15.07 6.48 -0.92
C TYR A 96 16.26 6.09 -0.06
N HIS A 97 16.37 4.80 0.32
CA HIS A 97 17.54 4.28 1.01
C HIS A 97 18.78 4.30 0.10
N ALA A 98 18.68 3.83 -1.15
CA ALA A 98 19.79 3.81 -2.11
C ALA A 98 20.33 5.23 -2.40
N ASP A 99 19.45 6.22 -2.40
CA ASP A 99 19.79 7.64 -2.55
C ASP A 99 20.34 8.27 -1.26
N GLY A 100 20.42 7.53 -0.16
CA GLY A 100 20.94 8.00 1.13
C GLY A 100 20.01 9.03 1.81
N LEU A 101 18.72 8.96 1.55
CA LEU A 101 17.73 9.92 2.04
C LEU A 101 17.08 9.48 3.36
N LEU A 102 17.30 8.25 3.82
CA LEU A 102 16.61 7.70 5.00
C LEU A 102 17.54 7.62 6.21
N LYS A 103 16.92 7.66 7.39
CA LYS A 103 17.54 7.36 8.68
C LYS A 103 17.29 5.91 9.09
N PRO A 104 18.28 5.23 9.69
CA PRO A 104 18.07 3.94 10.34
C PRO A 104 16.95 4.02 11.39
N VAL A 105 16.12 2.98 11.46
CA VAL A 105 14.97 2.91 12.40
C VAL A 105 15.42 3.10 13.85
N SER A 106 16.61 2.62 14.22
CA SER A 106 17.19 2.78 15.57
C SER A 106 17.43 4.22 16.01
N GLU A 107 17.34 5.21 15.10
CA GLU A 107 17.53 6.63 15.45
C GLU A 107 16.20 7.33 15.79
N TRP A 108 15.04 6.77 15.41
CA TRP A 108 13.76 7.46 15.51
C TRP A 108 12.59 6.61 16.03
N VAL A 109 12.81 5.34 16.33
CA VAL A 109 11.83 4.45 16.97
C VAL A 109 12.41 3.98 18.30
N SER A 110 11.62 4.06 19.39
CA SER A 110 12.05 3.56 20.69
C SER A 110 12.18 2.04 20.71
N ASP A 111 13.05 1.51 21.57
CA ASP A 111 13.20 0.07 21.76
C ASP A 111 11.87 -0.60 22.18
N GLU A 112 11.03 0.12 22.95
CA GLU A 112 9.73 -0.36 23.41
C GLU A 112 8.75 -0.52 22.23
N THR A 113 8.67 0.47 21.36
CA THR A 113 7.83 0.42 20.16
C THR A 113 8.37 -0.62 19.19
N TYR A 114 9.69 -0.67 18.98
CA TYR A 114 10.32 -1.64 18.08
C TYR A 114 10.01 -3.09 18.48
N ALA A 115 10.01 -3.40 19.77
CA ALA A 115 9.74 -4.75 20.27
C ALA A 115 8.30 -5.24 20.05
N LYS A 116 7.37 -4.37 19.64
CA LYS A 116 5.98 -4.73 19.35
C LYS A 116 5.81 -5.36 17.96
N PHE A 117 6.69 -5.04 17.00
CA PHE A 117 6.54 -5.50 15.61
C PHE A 117 6.77 -7.01 15.46
N TYR A 118 6.09 -7.61 14.49
CA TYR A 118 6.39 -8.98 14.09
C TYR A 118 7.74 -9.04 13.36
N ASP A 119 8.62 -9.95 13.77
CA ASP A 119 9.95 -10.15 13.17
C ASP A 119 9.88 -10.39 11.65
N SER A 120 8.87 -11.14 11.19
CA SER A 120 8.65 -11.43 9.77
C SER A 120 8.36 -10.16 8.94
N PHE A 121 7.71 -9.16 9.54
CA PHE A 121 7.40 -7.91 8.85
C PHE A 121 8.60 -6.94 8.86
N ILE A 122 9.34 -6.90 9.97
CA ILE A 122 10.60 -6.14 10.04
C ILE A 122 11.63 -6.66 9.04
N ALA A 123 11.70 -7.99 8.83
CA ALA A 123 12.65 -8.61 7.92
C ALA A 123 12.55 -8.05 6.48
N GLU A 124 11.35 -7.66 6.04
CA GLU A 124 11.10 -7.07 4.72
C GLU A 124 11.62 -5.62 4.57
N SER A 125 12.15 -5.02 5.64
CA SER A 125 12.69 -3.65 5.66
C SER A 125 14.20 -3.61 5.98
N ILE A 126 14.87 -4.77 5.92
CA ILE A 126 16.30 -4.88 6.21
C ILE A 126 17.10 -4.78 4.90
N VAL A 127 18.03 -3.83 4.84
CA VAL A 127 19.07 -3.75 3.81
C VAL A 127 20.43 -3.69 4.50
N ASP A 128 21.36 -4.54 4.10
CA ASP A 128 22.71 -4.66 4.67
C ASP A 128 22.73 -4.78 6.21
N GLY A 129 21.77 -5.51 6.76
CA GLY A 129 21.65 -5.76 8.21
C GLY A 129 21.08 -4.59 9.03
N THR A 130 20.64 -3.52 8.38
CA THR A 130 20.03 -2.35 9.01
C THR A 130 18.56 -2.25 8.61
N VAL A 131 17.68 -1.91 9.57
CA VAL A 131 16.26 -1.66 9.34
C VAL A 131 16.06 -0.20 8.95
N TRP A 132 15.36 0.06 7.82
CA TRP A 132 15.21 1.40 7.25
C TRP A 132 13.78 1.92 7.28
N ALA A 133 12.80 1.06 7.51
CA ALA A 133 11.40 1.43 7.67
C ALA A 133 10.72 0.48 8.66
N VAL A 134 9.66 0.93 9.31
CA VAL A 134 8.82 0.08 10.16
C VAL A 134 7.51 -0.23 9.45
N PRO A 135 6.95 -1.44 9.63
CA PRO A 135 5.67 -1.80 9.03
C PRO A 135 4.54 -1.02 9.68
N ASP A 136 3.69 -0.37 8.87
CA ASP A 136 2.47 0.30 9.34
C ASP A 136 1.27 -0.66 9.26
N LEU A 137 0.86 -0.97 8.06
CA LEU A 137 -0.30 -1.80 7.77
C LEU A 137 0.11 -2.95 6.86
N ALA A 138 -0.44 -4.14 7.10
CA ALA A 138 -0.36 -5.22 6.13
C ALA A 138 -1.74 -5.53 5.57
N SER A 139 -1.81 -5.90 4.30
CA SER A 139 -3.02 -6.40 3.67
C SER A 139 -2.74 -7.69 2.92
N GLY A 140 -3.77 -8.52 2.80
CA GLY A 140 -3.73 -9.69 1.95
C GLY A 140 -4.61 -9.50 0.72
N ARG A 141 -4.40 -10.34 -0.27
CA ARG A 141 -5.30 -10.45 -1.42
C ARG A 141 -5.96 -11.82 -1.40
N ALA A 142 -7.23 -11.84 -1.72
CA ALA A 142 -7.98 -13.07 -1.91
C ALA A 142 -8.81 -13.00 -3.17
N LEU A 143 -9.23 -14.16 -3.68
CA LEU A 143 -10.28 -14.22 -4.67
C LEU A 143 -11.61 -14.01 -3.96
N TYR A 144 -12.32 -12.94 -4.30
CA TYR A 144 -13.72 -12.73 -3.93
C TYR A 144 -14.62 -13.28 -5.01
N VAL A 145 -15.55 -14.12 -4.60
CA VAL A 145 -16.55 -14.76 -5.50
C VAL A 145 -17.95 -14.37 -5.06
N ASN A 146 -18.76 -13.87 -6.00
CA ASN A 146 -20.18 -13.66 -5.78
C ASN A 146 -20.90 -15.01 -5.84
N THR A 147 -21.30 -15.52 -4.68
CA THR A 147 -21.86 -16.87 -4.53
C THR A 147 -23.20 -17.02 -5.22
N ASP A 148 -23.99 -15.97 -5.33
CA ASP A 148 -25.28 -15.99 -6.01
C ASP A 148 -25.12 -16.13 -7.53
N ILE A 149 -24.16 -15.41 -8.11
CA ILE A 149 -23.86 -15.52 -9.55
C ILE A 149 -23.31 -16.90 -9.88
N LEU A 150 -22.35 -17.41 -9.07
CA LEU A 150 -21.79 -18.74 -9.28
C LEU A 150 -22.88 -19.81 -9.22
N ALA A 151 -23.72 -19.79 -8.18
CA ALA A 151 -24.81 -20.73 -8.01
C ALA A 151 -25.82 -20.66 -9.16
N ALA A 152 -26.17 -19.46 -9.63
CA ALA A 152 -27.10 -19.26 -10.74
C ALA A 152 -26.53 -19.75 -12.08
N ALA A 153 -25.21 -19.62 -12.29
CA ALA A 153 -24.52 -20.17 -13.46
C ALA A 153 -24.21 -21.68 -13.35
N GLY A 154 -24.44 -22.27 -12.17
CA GLY A 154 -24.20 -23.69 -11.91
C GLY A 154 -22.73 -24.06 -11.83
N VAL A 155 -21.86 -23.12 -11.38
CA VAL A 155 -20.42 -23.33 -11.23
C VAL A 155 -20.00 -23.34 -9.78
N GLU A 156 -18.98 -24.14 -9.46
CA GLU A 156 -18.33 -24.16 -8.17
C GLU A 156 -17.22 -23.09 -8.09
N VAL A 157 -16.73 -22.83 -6.91
CA VAL A 157 -15.59 -21.92 -6.69
C VAL A 157 -14.34 -22.50 -7.36
N PRO A 158 -13.71 -21.80 -8.33
CA PRO A 158 -12.54 -22.33 -9.01
C PRO A 158 -11.30 -22.34 -8.11
N THR A 159 -10.51 -23.40 -8.20
CA THR A 159 -9.24 -23.60 -7.48
C THR A 159 -8.05 -23.67 -8.43
N THR A 160 -8.30 -23.95 -9.72
CA THR A 160 -7.31 -23.99 -10.79
C THR A 160 -7.64 -23.02 -11.91
N TRP A 161 -6.67 -22.73 -12.76
CA TRP A 161 -6.90 -21.88 -13.96
C TRP A 161 -7.89 -22.50 -14.93
N ALA A 162 -7.84 -23.82 -15.13
CA ALA A 162 -8.80 -24.49 -16.00
C ALA A 162 -10.23 -24.39 -15.46
N GLU A 163 -10.41 -24.53 -14.14
CA GLU A 163 -11.71 -24.33 -13.48
C GLU A 163 -12.16 -22.87 -13.57
N LEU A 164 -11.23 -21.89 -13.41
CA LEU A 164 -11.51 -20.47 -13.54
C LEU A 164 -12.01 -20.15 -14.97
N GLU A 165 -11.33 -20.65 -15.99
CA GLU A 165 -11.73 -20.42 -17.37
C GLU A 165 -13.11 -21.04 -17.66
N ALA A 166 -13.35 -22.27 -17.22
CA ALA A 166 -14.66 -22.94 -17.40
C ALA A 166 -15.78 -22.19 -16.64
N ALA A 167 -15.49 -21.68 -15.42
CA ALA A 167 -16.44 -20.86 -14.68
C ALA A 167 -16.76 -19.55 -15.41
N CYS A 168 -15.75 -18.87 -15.98
CA CYS A 168 -15.95 -17.65 -16.77
C CYS A 168 -16.80 -17.90 -18.02
N GLU A 169 -16.57 -19.00 -18.73
CA GLU A 169 -17.39 -19.38 -19.90
C GLU A 169 -18.85 -19.60 -19.48
N ALA A 170 -19.09 -20.36 -18.43
CA ALA A 170 -20.44 -20.65 -17.94
C ALA A 170 -21.17 -19.40 -17.44
N ILE A 171 -20.50 -18.52 -16.69
CA ILE A 171 -21.06 -17.27 -16.20
C ILE A 171 -21.44 -16.36 -17.36
N LYS A 172 -20.56 -16.22 -18.36
CA LYS A 172 -20.82 -15.40 -19.55
C LYS A 172 -21.98 -15.94 -20.38
N ALA A 173 -22.11 -17.27 -20.52
CA ALA A 173 -23.22 -17.90 -21.17
C ALA A 173 -24.53 -17.71 -20.38
N TYR A 174 -24.50 -17.74 -19.07
CA TYR A 174 -25.66 -17.52 -18.21
C TYR A 174 -26.14 -16.07 -18.24
N ASN A 175 -25.24 -15.12 -18.11
CA ASN A 175 -25.56 -13.68 -18.07
C ASN A 175 -24.45 -12.85 -18.76
N PRO A 176 -24.62 -12.45 -20.03
CA PRO A 176 -23.62 -11.66 -20.74
C PRO A 176 -23.43 -10.24 -20.22
N ASP A 177 -24.33 -9.73 -19.35
CA ASP A 177 -24.24 -8.40 -18.72
C ASP A 177 -23.39 -8.40 -17.44
N VAL A 178 -22.88 -9.55 -17.03
CA VAL A 178 -21.97 -9.72 -15.90
C VAL A 178 -20.57 -10.03 -16.42
N TYR A 179 -19.57 -9.33 -15.89
CA TYR A 179 -18.18 -9.67 -16.11
C TYR A 179 -17.82 -10.90 -15.28
N PRO A 180 -17.41 -12.03 -15.88
CA PRO A 180 -17.01 -13.21 -15.11
C PRO A 180 -15.83 -12.95 -14.19
N TRP A 181 -14.84 -12.16 -14.65
CA TRP A 181 -13.57 -11.93 -13.97
C TRP A 181 -13.17 -10.45 -14.04
N GLY A 182 -12.88 -9.84 -12.88
CA GLY A 182 -12.39 -8.47 -12.78
C GLY A 182 -10.87 -8.42 -12.78
N VAL A 183 -10.26 -7.65 -13.68
CA VAL A 183 -8.81 -7.47 -13.80
C VAL A 183 -8.45 -6.00 -13.88
N ASP A 184 -7.51 -5.57 -13.07
CA ASP A 184 -6.89 -4.25 -13.10
C ASP A 184 -5.44 -4.37 -13.62
N MET A 185 -5.15 -3.72 -14.75
CA MET A 185 -3.80 -3.59 -15.34
C MET A 185 -3.39 -2.11 -15.42
N THR A 186 -3.95 -1.27 -14.57
CA THR A 186 -3.59 0.15 -14.45
C THR A 186 -2.33 0.33 -13.61
N THR A 187 -1.90 1.57 -13.41
CA THR A 187 -0.78 1.89 -12.50
C THR A 187 -1.10 1.63 -11.03
N ASP A 188 -2.37 1.46 -10.67
CA ASP A 188 -2.80 1.13 -9.30
C ASP A 188 -2.44 -0.32 -8.93
N GLU A 189 -2.89 -1.30 -9.72
CA GLU A 189 -2.75 -2.74 -9.38
C GLU A 189 -2.07 -3.59 -10.47
N GLY A 190 -1.55 -3.02 -11.56
CA GLY A 190 -0.98 -3.83 -12.65
C GLY A 190 0.20 -4.70 -12.20
N GLN A 191 1.05 -4.23 -11.29
CA GLN A 191 2.11 -5.04 -10.69
C GLN A 191 1.54 -6.18 -9.83
N ALA A 192 0.40 -5.95 -9.18
CA ALA A 192 -0.29 -6.99 -8.42
C ALA A 192 -0.92 -8.03 -9.37
N ALA A 193 -1.52 -7.58 -10.47
CA ALA A 193 -2.00 -8.49 -11.50
C ALA A 193 -0.84 -9.38 -12.01
N PHE A 194 0.33 -8.82 -12.30
CA PHE A 194 1.51 -9.63 -12.63
C PHE A 194 1.79 -10.66 -11.55
N ALA A 195 1.85 -10.26 -10.26
CA ALA A 195 2.13 -11.14 -9.14
C ALA A 195 1.10 -12.28 -9.00
N TYR A 196 -0.20 -11.97 -9.08
CA TYR A 196 -1.27 -12.96 -8.90
C TYR A 196 -1.15 -14.15 -9.85
N TYR A 197 -0.81 -13.89 -11.10
CA TYR A 197 -0.70 -14.95 -12.08
C TYR A 197 0.66 -15.61 -12.08
N THR A 198 1.74 -14.87 -11.98
CA THR A 198 3.09 -15.45 -12.02
C THR A 198 3.39 -16.31 -10.79
N TRP A 199 3.05 -15.88 -9.57
CA TRP A 199 3.25 -16.69 -8.37
C TRP A 199 2.38 -17.95 -8.37
N ASN A 200 1.15 -17.85 -8.84
CA ASN A 200 0.25 -19.00 -8.97
C ASN A 200 0.60 -19.91 -10.17
N ASN A 201 1.65 -19.60 -10.91
CA ASN A 201 2.29 -20.45 -11.92
C ASN A 201 3.69 -20.92 -11.51
N GLY A 202 4.16 -20.56 -10.32
CA GLY A 202 5.49 -20.91 -9.82
C GLY A 202 6.62 -20.03 -10.37
N GLY A 203 6.28 -18.91 -10.99
CA GLY A 203 7.19 -17.83 -11.38
C GLY A 203 7.23 -16.71 -10.34
N GLY A 204 7.45 -15.46 -10.77
CA GLY A 204 7.47 -14.27 -9.92
C GLY A 204 8.50 -13.24 -10.37
N PHE A 205 8.79 -12.29 -9.51
CA PHE A 205 9.74 -11.21 -9.81
C PHE A 205 11.19 -11.66 -9.71
N VAL A 206 11.49 -12.54 -8.75
CA VAL A 206 12.85 -13.01 -8.45
C VAL A 206 12.91 -14.54 -8.43
N ASP A 207 14.09 -15.08 -8.70
CA ASP A 207 14.38 -16.50 -8.54
C ASP A 207 14.65 -16.85 -7.05
N LYS A 208 14.91 -18.14 -6.79
CA LYS A 208 15.23 -18.64 -5.44
C LYS A 208 16.51 -18.05 -4.83
N ASP A 209 17.37 -17.46 -5.65
CA ASP A 209 18.64 -16.86 -5.25
C ASP A 209 18.51 -15.33 -5.11
N GLY A 210 17.28 -14.78 -5.31
CA GLY A 210 16.96 -13.37 -5.21
C GLY A 210 17.34 -12.53 -6.44
N ASN A 211 17.73 -13.14 -7.55
CA ASN A 211 18.00 -12.42 -8.80
C ASN A 211 16.69 -12.13 -9.54
N TRP A 212 16.63 -11.02 -10.28
CA TRP A 212 15.49 -10.73 -11.15
C TRP A 212 15.28 -11.85 -12.16
N ALA A 213 14.05 -12.36 -12.26
CA ALA A 213 13.62 -13.47 -13.10
C ALA A 213 12.33 -13.17 -13.87
N LEU A 214 12.24 -11.96 -14.41
CA LEU A 214 11.02 -11.42 -15.01
C LEU A 214 10.59 -12.17 -16.27
N ASN A 215 11.54 -12.75 -17.02
CA ASN A 215 11.31 -13.45 -18.29
C ASN A 215 11.29 -14.97 -18.16
N SER A 216 11.01 -15.51 -16.97
CA SER A 216 10.87 -16.96 -16.82
C SER A 216 9.73 -17.52 -17.68
N ALA A 217 9.83 -18.79 -18.07
CA ALA A 217 8.77 -19.44 -18.85
C ALA A 217 7.42 -19.44 -18.12
N GLU A 218 7.45 -19.58 -16.80
CA GLU A 218 6.29 -19.50 -15.93
C GLU A 218 5.63 -18.12 -15.97
N ASN A 219 6.42 -17.06 -16.05
CA ASN A 219 5.90 -15.69 -16.16
C ASN A 219 5.29 -15.43 -17.54
N VAL A 220 5.95 -15.89 -18.60
CA VAL A 220 5.39 -15.78 -19.98
C VAL A 220 4.03 -16.47 -20.03
N GLU A 221 3.95 -17.75 -19.61
CA GLU A 221 2.71 -18.52 -19.60
C GLU A 221 1.60 -17.84 -18.78
N ALA A 222 1.95 -17.26 -17.62
CA ALA A 222 1.01 -16.57 -16.76
C ALA A 222 0.41 -15.30 -17.39
N ILE A 223 1.24 -14.52 -18.09
CA ILE A 223 0.75 -13.32 -18.76
C ILE A 223 -0.03 -13.68 -20.03
N GLU A 224 0.39 -14.69 -20.78
CA GLU A 224 -0.39 -15.20 -21.93
C GLU A 224 -1.76 -15.69 -21.49
N PHE A 225 -1.87 -16.40 -20.34
CA PHE A 225 -3.15 -16.86 -19.79
C PHE A 225 -4.10 -15.69 -19.53
N ILE A 226 -3.65 -14.64 -18.83
CA ILE A 226 -4.56 -13.52 -18.54
C ILE A 226 -4.93 -12.71 -19.78
N ILE A 227 -4.03 -12.56 -20.74
CA ILE A 227 -4.33 -11.90 -22.03
C ILE A 227 -5.33 -12.73 -22.84
N ASP A 228 -5.22 -14.05 -22.81
CA ASP A 228 -6.21 -14.94 -23.43
C ASP A 228 -7.60 -14.81 -22.81
N MET A 229 -7.68 -14.72 -21.48
CA MET A 229 -8.94 -14.44 -20.75
C MET A 229 -9.59 -13.11 -21.20
N VAL A 230 -8.77 -12.06 -21.38
CA VAL A 230 -9.24 -10.76 -21.91
C VAL A 230 -9.75 -10.92 -23.34
N ASN A 231 -8.99 -11.59 -24.20
CA ASN A 231 -9.35 -11.81 -25.62
C ASN A 231 -10.63 -12.64 -25.79
N LYS A 232 -10.89 -13.59 -24.89
CA LYS A 232 -12.15 -14.35 -24.82
C LYS A 232 -13.33 -13.51 -24.30
N GLY A 233 -13.04 -12.29 -23.81
CA GLY A 233 -14.02 -11.38 -23.24
C GLY A 233 -14.59 -11.89 -21.91
N TYR A 234 -13.79 -12.56 -21.13
CA TYR A 234 -14.17 -13.04 -19.78
C TYR A 234 -13.93 -12.02 -18.71
N THR A 235 -13.25 -10.91 -19.04
CA THR A 235 -12.92 -9.84 -18.09
C THR A 235 -13.77 -8.58 -18.28
N ASN A 236 -13.55 -7.57 -17.46
CA ASN A 236 -14.03 -6.22 -17.68
C ASN A 236 -13.52 -5.65 -19.02
N ASN A 237 -14.23 -4.68 -19.60
CA ASN A 237 -14.00 -4.22 -20.95
C ASN A 237 -12.69 -3.47 -21.19
N ASP A 238 -12.15 -2.84 -20.14
CA ASP A 238 -10.96 -1.97 -20.26
C ASP A 238 -10.02 -2.16 -19.06
N PRO A 239 -9.31 -3.30 -18.98
CA PRO A 239 -8.38 -3.56 -17.88
C PRO A 239 -7.26 -2.54 -17.73
N ALA A 240 -6.89 -1.84 -18.82
CA ALA A 240 -5.83 -0.83 -18.80
C ALA A 240 -6.25 0.51 -18.18
N ASN A 241 -7.56 0.79 -18.06
CA ASN A 241 -8.08 2.05 -17.55
C ASN A 241 -9.11 1.92 -16.41
N GLN A 242 -9.63 0.71 -16.17
CA GLN A 242 -10.52 0.45 -15.03
C GLN A 242 -9.69 0.04 -13.82
N THR A 243 -9.64 0.92 -12.83
CA THR A 243 -8.90 0.69 -11.59
C THR A 243 -9.59 -0.33 -10.69
N ARG A 244 -8.86 -0.86 -9.72
CA ARG A 244 -9.39 -1.71 -8.66
C ARG A 244 -10.63 -1.10 -7.99
N TYR A 245 -10.65 0.19 -7.74
CA TYR A 245 -11.81 0.88 -7.15
C TYR A 245 -13.05 0.77 -8.04
N ASN A 246 -12.91 0.99 -9.35
CA ASN A 246 -14.02 0.82 -10.30
C ASN A 246 -14.54 -0.63 -10.31
N LEU A 247 -13.64 -1.61 -10.21
CA LEU A 247 -14.01 -3.02 -10.19
C LEU A 247 -14.69 -3.43 -8.88
N GLN A 248 -14.25 -2.90 -7.75
CA GLN A 248 -14.88 -3.12 -6.44
C GLN A 248 -16.31 -2.56 -6.42
N ASP A 249 -16.53 -1.37 -6.97
CA ASP A 249 -17.88 -0.80 -7.13
C ASP A 249 -18.78 -1.69 -8.01
N LEU A 250 -18.24 -2.19 -9.11
CA LEU A 250 -18.96 -3.12 -9.99
C LEU A 250 -19.25 -4.46 -9.30
N PHE A 251 -18.32 -4.97 -8.50
CA PHE A 251 -18.55 -6.18 -7.72
C PHE A 251 -19.65 -5.96 -6.68
N ALA A 252 -19.59 -4.86 -5.92
CA ALA A 252 -20.61 -4.49 -4.95
C ALA A 252 -22.00 -4.23 -5.60
N ALA A 253 -22.02 -3.85 -6.87
CA ALA A 253 -23.24 -3.73 -7.67
C ALA A 253 -23.73 -5.07 -8.30
N GLY A 254 -23.02 -6.19 -8.03
CA GLY A 254 -23.36 -7.51 -8.62
C GLY A 254 -23.09 -7.59 -10.13
N LYS A 255 -22.15 -6.79 -10.66
CA LYS A 255 -21.78 -6.74 -12.07
C LYS A 255 -20.48 -7.49 -12.40
N ILE A 256 -19.75 -7.92 -11.39
CA ILE A 256 -18.57 -8.80 -11.50
C ILE A 256 -18.86 -10.06 -10.68
N ALA A 257 -18.56 -11.23 -11.21
CA ALA A 257 -18.75 -12.49 -10.52
C ALA A 257 -17.57 -12.85 -9.62
N MET A 258 -16.34 -12.59 -10.07
CA MET A 258 -15.11 -12.94 -9.38
C MET A 258 -14.06 -11.87 -9.61
N MET A 259 -13.30 -11.50 -8.57
CA MET A 259 -12.13 -10.63 -8.68
C MET A 259 -11.16 -10.85 -7.51
N ILE A 260 -9.89 -10.58 -7.73
CA ILE A 260 -8.91 -10.53 -6.65
C ILE A 260 -8.95 -9.14 -6.05
N ALA A 261 -9.09 -9.07 -4.71
CA ALA A 261 -9.22 -7.81 -4.01
C ALA A 261 -8.67 -7.90 -2.58
N PRO A 262 -8.36 -6.76 -1.95
CA PRO A 262 -8.10 -6.67 -0.52
C PRO A 262 -9.40 -6.68 0.30
N THR A 263 -9.27 -6.74 1.62
CA THR A 263 -10.38 -6.77 2.59
C THR A 263 -11.35 -5.59 2.47
N GLN A 264 -10.91 -4.44 1.98
CA GLN A 264 -11.75 -3.24 1.84
C GLN A 264 -13.01 -3.47 0.98
N ILE A 265 -13.00 -4.45 0.08
CA ILE A 265 -14.18 -4.78 -0.74
C ILE A 265 -15.38 -5.20 0.12
N GLU A 266 -15.16 -5.73 1.32
CA GLU A 266 -16.22 -6.12 2.26
C GLU A 266 -16.98 -4.91 2.77
N SER A 267 -16.26 -3.85 3.17
CA SER A 267 -16.85 -2.57 3.58
C SER A 267 -17.60 -1.90 2.41
N ILE A 268 -17.02 -1.91 1.21
CA ILE A 268 -17.64 -1.37 0.00
C ILE A 268 -18.96 -2.10 -0.31
N CYS A 269 -18.98 -3.44 -0.21
CA CYS A 269 -20.20 -4.22 -0.40
C CYS A 269 -21.26 -3.92 0.66
N ALA A 270 -20.85 -3.75 1.92
CA ALA A 270 -21.76 -3.40 3.02
C ALA A 270 -22.36 -2.00 2.84
N GLU A 271 -21.55 -1.02 2.46
CA GLU A 271 -21.98 0.37 2.23
C GLU A 271 -22.90 0.50 1.01
N ALA A 272 -22.61 -0.24 -0.06
CA ALA A 272 -23.45 -0.26 -1.26
C ALA A 272 -24.87 -0.80 -0.99
N GLY A 273 -25.03 -1.65 0.03
CA GLY A 273 -26.33 -2.14 0.47
C GLY A 273 -27.10 -2.99 -0.56
N ASN A 274 -26.44 -3.49 -1.60
CA ASN A 274 -27.05 -4.27 -2.67
C ASN A 274 -27.26 -5.76 -2.30
N GLY A 275 -26.79 -6.17 -1.10
CA GLY A 275 -26.99 -7.54 -0.59
C GLY A 275 -26.19 -8.60 -1.36
N VAL A 276 -25.03 -8.25 -1.87
CA VAL A 276 -24.14 -9.20 -2.57
C VAL A 276 -23.63 -10.23 -1.56
N ASN A 277 -23.93 -11.50 -1.80
CA ASN A 277 -23.37 -12.60 -1.04
C ASN A 277 -22.03 -13.03 -1.66
N PHE A 278 -20.98 -13.04 -0.86
CA PHE A 278 -19.64 -13.37 -1.34
C PHE A 278 -18.86 -14.26 -0.38
N LYS A 279 -17.76 -14.80 -0.87
CA LYS A 279 -16.71 -15.48 -0.08
C LYS A 279 -15.34 -14.98 -0.55
N ALA A 280 -14.41 -14.86 0.40
CA ALA A 280 -12.98 -14.75 0.14
C ALA A 280 -12.36 -16.15 0.17
N VAL A 281 -11.60 -16.50 -0.87
CA VAL A 281 -10.95 -17.80 -1.04
C VAL A 281 -9.55 -17.65 -1.61
N LEU A 282 -8.76 -18.72 -1.64
CA LEU A 282 -7.43 -18.71 -2.25
C LEU A 282 -7.52 -18.35 -3.75
N ILE A 283 -6.49 -17.67 -4.24
CA ILE A 283 -6.34 -17.34 -5.66
C ILE A 283 -6.08 -18.66 -6.43
N PRO A 284 -6.78 -18.93 -7.54
CA PRO A 284 -6.58 -20.14 -8.34
C PRO A 284 -5.15 -20.23 -8.88
N ALA A 285 -4.56 -21.41 -8.81
CA ALA A 285 -3.23 -21.68 -9.34
C ALA A 285 -3.31 -22.47 -10.67
N ASN A 286 -2.25 -22.44 -11.49
CA ASN A 286 -2.13 -23.34 -12.62
C ASN A 286 -2.04 -24.80 -12.13
N GLU A 287 -2.42 -25.75 -12.94
CA GLU A 287 -2.50 -27.15 -12.56
C GLU A 287 -1.15 -27.69 -12.06
N GLY A 288 -1.17 -28.32 -10.90
CA GLY A 288 0.02 -28.86 -10.25
C GLY A 288 0.92 -27.83 -9.56
N LYS A 289 0.52 -26.55 -9.54
CA LYS A 289 1.21 -25.49 -8.81
C LYS A 289 0.55 -25.22 -7.46
N ALA A 290 1.33 -24.69 -6.51
CA ALA A 290 0.80 -24.28 -5.22
C ALA A 290 0.08 -22.93 -5.36
N ASN A 291 -1.03 -22.77 -4.62
CA ASN A 291 -1.67 -21.47 -4.50
C ASN A 291 -0.76 -20.51 -3.73
N ALA A 292 -0.67 -19.29 -4.22
CA ALA A 292 0.01 -18.19 -3.55
C ALA A 292 -0.96 -17.03 -3.36
N THR A 293 -0.89 -16.37 -2.21
CA THR A 293 -1.56 -15.10 -2.00
C THR A 293 -0.54 -13.99 -1.87
N MET A 294 -0.96 -12.77 -2.13
CA MET A 294 -0.11 -11.59 -2.01
C MET A 294 -0.34 -10.92 -0.67
N GLY A 295 0.75 -10.69 0.06
CA GLY A 295 0.82 -9.73 1.14
C GLY A 295 1.29 -8.38 0.58
N VAL A 296 0.66 -7.31 1.01
CA VAL A 296 1.14 -5.95 0.80
C VAL A 296 1.42 -5.36 2.16
N MET A 297 2.54 -4.68 2.27
CA MET A 297 2.95 -4.03 3.51
C MET A 297 3.31 -2.59 3.20
N ASP A 298 2.59 -1.70 3.86
CA ASP A 298 2.93 -0.30 3.86
C ASP A 298 3.77 0.01 5.08
N ARG A 299 4.63 0.99 4.96
CA ARG A 299 5.69 1.27 5.93
C ARG A 299 5.70 2.74 6.30
N ILE A 300 6.22 3.02 7.48
CA ILE A 300 6.65 4.37 7.85
C ILE A 300 8.17 4.41 7.79
N MET A 301 8.72 5.46 7.19
CA MET A 301 10.15 5.74 7.11
C MET A 301 10.44 7.18 7.51
N CYS A 302 11.65 7.45 7.98
CA CYS A 302 12.10 8.77 8.38
C CYS A 302 13.16 9.29 7.41
N PHE A 303 12.96 10.50 6.87
CA PHE A 303 13.92 11.16 6.00
C PHE A 303 15.05 11.83 6.79
N GLU A 304 16.25 11.84 6.20
CA GLU A 304 17.42 12.59 6.70
C GLU A 304 17.29 14.07 6.31
N ASN A 305 16.78 14.89 7.23
CA ASN A 305 16.57 16.34 7.04
C ASN A 305 17.54 17.18 7.89
N LYS A 306 18.62 16.55 8.40
CA LYS A 306 19.55 17.19 9.35
C LYS A 306 18.87 17.68 10.62
N GLN A 307 17.89 16.92 11.09
CA GLN A 307 17.13 17.22 12.30
C GLN A 307 18.04 17.41 13.52
N THR A 308 17.67 18.35 14.37
CA THR A 308 18.27 18.54 15.71
C THR A 308 17.85 17.41 16.65
N GLU A 309 18.52 17.27 17.78
CA GLU A 309 18.12 16.31 18.83
C GLU A 309 16.67 16.53 19.31
N ALA A 310 16.20 17.78 19.35
CA ALA A 310 14.83 18.09 19.75
C ALA A 310 13.80 17.63 18.69
N GLU A 311 14.10 17.83 17.40
CA GLU A 311 13.26 17.34 16.29
C GLU A 311 13.23 15.81 16.23
N MET A 312 14.37 15.15 16.42
CA MET A 312 14.42 13.68 16.50
C MET A 312 13.62 13.15 17.69
N ALA A 313 13.73 13.78 18.87
CA ALA A 313 12.92 13.40 20.04
C ALA A 313 11.41 13.62 19.79
N ALA A 314 11.03 14.66 19.05
CA ALA A 314 9.65 14.90 18.68
C ALA A 314 9.14 13.83 17.68
N ILE A 315 9.93 13.46 16.67
CA ILE A 315 9.62 12.38 15.73
C ILE A 315 9.40 11.07 16.48
N THR A 316 10.32 10.71 17.40
CA THR A 316 10.16 9.48 18.21
C THR A 316 8.87 9.49 19.02
N LYS A 317 8.51 10.63 19.65
CA LYS A 317 7.24 10.75 20.38
C LYS A 317 6.01 10.57 19.49
N VAL A 318 6.03 11.11 18.25
CA VAL A 318 4.94 10.93 17.28
C VAL A 318 4.78 9.45 16.93
N VAL A 319 5.89 8.78 16.63
CA VAL A 319 5.89 7.36 16.24
C VAL A 319 5.46 6.47 17.40
N ASP A 320 5.98 6.70 18.60
CA ASP A 320 5.59 5.95 19.80
C ASP A 320 4.10 6.12 20.13
N ALA A 321 3.57 7.34 19.98
CA ALA A 321 2.15 7.63 20.19
C ALA A 321 1.25 6.98 19.10
N PHE A 322 1.73 6.91 17.86
CA PHE A 322 1.02 6.24 16.78
C PHE A 322 0.93 4.73 17.02
N TYR A 323 2.04 4.09 17.44
CA TYR A 323 2.10 2.66 17.75
C TYR A 323 1.70 2.34 19.20
N ASP A 324 1.10 3.28 19.94
CA ASP A 324 0.40 2.90 21.18
C ASP A 324 -0.77 1.98 20.84
N ASP A 325 -0.92 0.90 21.61
CA ASP A 325 -1.71 -0.27 21.21
C ASP A 325 -3.16 0.06 20.84
N GLN A 326 -3.80 0.99 21.59
CA GLN A 326 -5.20 1.36 21.33
C GLN A 326 -5.37 2.24 20.08
N PRO A 327 -4.67 3.39 19.91
CA PRO A 327 -4.75 4.20 18.70
C PRO A 327 -4.38 3.40 17.45
N TYR A 328 -3.32 2.59 17.53
CA TYR A 328 -2.89 1.76 16.42
C TYR A 328 -3.95 0.72 16.03
N ALA A 329 -4.56 0.03 16.99
CA ALA A 329 -5.62 -0.92 16.69
C ALA A 329 -6.86 -0.24 16.10
N GLU A 330 -7.25 0.95 16.58
CA GLU A 330 -8.32 1.75 16.00
C GLU A 330 -8.04 2.13 14.54
N TRP A 331 -6.79 2.50 14.23
CA TRP A 331 -6.31 2.78 12.87
C TRP A 331 -6.45 1.56 11.97
N VAL A 332 -5.86 0.44 12.37
CA VAL A 332 -5.86 -0.83 11.62
C VAL A 332 -7.27 -1.31 11.31
N VAL A 333 -8.14 -1.32 12.33
CA VAL A 333 -9.53 -1.79 12.19
C VAL A 333 -10.35 -0.84 11.32
N MET A 334 -10.16 0.48 11.47
CA MET A 334 -10.87 1.45 10.65
C MET A 334 -10.56 1.30 9.17
N GLU A 335 -9.28 1.05 8.84
CA GLU A 335 -8.84 0.86 7.45
C GLU A 335 -9.03 -0.59 6.98
N ASN A 336 -9.47 -1.50 7.87
CA ASN A 336 -9.70 -2.93 7.59
C ASN A 336 -8.45 -3.65 7.07
N PHE A 337 -7.32 -3.45 7.76
CA PHE A 337 -6.02 -4.06 7.46
C PHE A 337 -5.59 -5.09 8.50
N ILE A 338 -4.44 -5.72 8.26
CA ILE A 338 -3.79 -6.66 9.17
C ILE A 338 -2.77 -5.89 10.00
N PRO A 339 -2.79 -6.03 11.35
CA PRO A 339 -1.86 -5.34 12.23
C PRO A 339 -0.42 -5.81 12.05
N ALA A 340 0.52 -4.88 12.13
CA ALA A 340 1.95 -5.15 12.07
C ALA A 340 2.59 -5.34 13.45
N THR A 341 1.85 -5.08 14.54
CA THR A 341 2.31 -5.25 15.91
C THR A 341 1.55 -6.36 16.62
N SER A 342 2.23 -7.08 17.51
CA SER A 342 1.64 -8.20 18.27
C SER A 342 0.58 -7.72 19.28
N THR A 343 0.91 -6.71 20.08
CA THR A 343 0.04 -6.16 21.13
C THR A 343 -1.17 -5.41 20.55
N GLY A 344 -0.97 -4.59 19.51
CA GLY A 344 -2.06 -3.97 18.76
C GLY A 344 -2.94 -5.00 18.07
N GLY A 345 -2.34 -6.08 17.55
CA GLY A 345 -3.05 -7.20 16.94
C GLY A 345 -4.03 -7.91 17.87
N GLU A 346 -3.67 -8.08 19.14
CA GLU A 346 -4.57 -8.63 20.16
C GLU A 346 -5.83 -7.76 20.34
N ILE A 347 -5.68 -6.45 20.29
CA ILE A 347 -6.81 -5.51 20.37
C ILE A 347 -7.62 -5.52 19.07
N CYS A 348 -6.96 -5.57 17.92
CA CYS A 348 -7.64 -5.66 16.61
C CYS A 348 -8.59 -6.87 16.57
N VAL A 349 -8.15 -8.06 16.99
CA VAL A 349 -8.99 -9.27 17.04
C VAL A 349 -10.16 -9.12 18.03
N GLN A 350 -9.99 -8.38 19.13
CA GLN A 350 -11.10 -8.09 20.05
C GLN A 350 -12.12 -7.13 19.43
N LEU A 351 -11.67 -6.13 18.66
CA LEU A 351 -12.55 -5.16 17.99
C LEU A 351 -13.21 -5.75 16.74
N GLN A 352 -12.50 -6.60 16.00
CA GLN A 352 -12.95 -7.22 14.75
C GLN A 352 -12.52 -8.70 14.70
N PRO A 353 -13.32 -9.63 15.27
CA PRO A 353 -12.96 -11.06 15.36
C PRO A 353 -12.69 -11.73 14.00
N ASP A 354 -13.32 -11.28 12.93
CA ASP A 354 -13.15 -11.87 11.59
C ASP A 354 -11.72 -11.67 11.02
N LEU A 355 -10.94 -10.74 11.59
CA LEU A 355 -9.52 -10.56 11.23
C LEU A 355 -8.68 -11.82 11.48
N GLU A 356 -9.05 -12.68 12.45
CA GLU A 356 -8.34 -13.93 12.70
C GLU A 356 -8.37 -14.85 11.46
N SER A 357 -9.51 -14.91 10.77
CA SER A 357 -9.64 -15.73 9.54
C SER A 357 -8.78 -15.19 8.40
N TRP A 358 -8.64 -13.86 8.30
CA TRP A 358 -7.79 -13.19 7.33
C TRP A 358 -6.30 -13.41 7.62
N ILE A 359 -5.88 -13.31 8.87
CA ILE A 359 -4.50 -13.63 9.28
C ILE A 359 -4.15 -15.06 8.83
N ASN A 360 -5.06 -16.01 9.00
CA ASN A 360 -4.86 -17.39 8.56
C ASN A 360 -4.85 -17.54 7.03
N LEU A 361 -5.68 -16.79 6.30
CA LEU A 361 -5.73 -16.83 4.84
C LEU A 361 -4.42 -16.30 4.20
N VAL A 362 -3.82 -15.26 4.79
CA VAL A 362 -2.58 -14.67 4.30
C VAL A 362 -1.32 -15.25 4.95
N ALA A 363 -1.47 -16.26 5.82
CA ALA A 363 -0.35 -16.99 6.37
C ALA A 363 0.44 -17.65 5.22
N GLY A 364 1.69 -17.24 4.99
CA GLY A 364 2.50 -17.68 3.85
C GLY A 364 2.31 -16.83 2.58
N ALA A 365 1.74 -15.63 2.71
CA ALA A 365 1.71 -14.66 1.62
C ALA A 365 3.11 -14.34 1.11
N GLN A 366 3.23 -14.11 -0.20
CA GLN A 366 4.43 -13.57 -0.82
C GLN A 366 4.33 -12.04 -0.87
N PHE A 367 5.48 -11.38 -0.74
CA PHE A 367 5.60 -9.92 -0.78
C PHE A 367 6.37 -9.47 -2.02
N TYR A 368 6.17 -8.23 -2.42
CA TYR A 368 7.02 -7.61 -3.42
C TYR A 368 8.46 -7.55 -2.95
N PRO A 369 9.45 -7.65 -3.85
CA PRO A 369 10.86 -7.49 -3.48
C PRO A 369 11.22 -6.01 -3.23
N ALA A 370 10.46 -5.35 -2.35
CA ALA A 370 10.51 -3.92 -2.10
C ALA A 370 11.84 -3.43 -1.48
N ALA A 371 12.67 -4.33 -0.98
CA ALA A 371 14.02 -4.03 -0.51
C ALA A 371 15.07 -3.92 -1.63
N LYS A 372 14.70 -4.22 -2.90
CA LYS A 372 15.61 -4.09 -4.06
C LYS A 372 15.48 -2.68 -4.65
N ALA A 373 16.63 -2.02 -4.87
CA ALA A 373 16.67 -0.64 -5.38
C ALA A 373 15.96 -0.47 -6.74
N GLU A 374 15.99 -1.50 -7.60
CA GLU A 374 15.35 -1.45 -8.92
C GLU A 374 13.84 -1.72 -8.86
N TRP A 375 13.25 -1.91 -7.66
CA TRP A 375 11.85 -2.30 -7.52
C TRP A 375 10.88 -1.37 -8.23
N MET A 376 11.06 -0.07 -8.14
CA MET A 376 10.15 0.90 -8.76
C MET A 376 10.20 0.83 -10.29
N ASP A 377 11.38 0.60 -10.87
CA ASP A 377 11.54 0.39 -12.31
C ASP A 377 10.89 -0.92 -12.75
N VAL A 378 11.05 -1.99 -11.97
CA VAL A 378 10.40 -3.28 -12.22
C VAL A 378 8.88 -3.15 -12.09
N LYS A 379 8.37 -2.49 -11.05
CA LYS A 379 6.94 -2.22 -10.84
C LYS A 379 6.32 -1.56 -12.07
N GLN A 380 6.92 -0.46 -12.54
CA GLN A 380 6.43 0.23 -13.73
C GLN A 380 6.64 -0.61 -15.01
N GLY A 381 7.74 -1.34 -15.09
CA GLY A 381 8.07 -2.18 -16.23
C GLY A 381 7.06 -3.30 -16.46
N VAL A 382 6.67 -4.03 -15.43
CA VAL A 382 5.67 -5.11 -15.57
C VAL A 382 4.27 -4.56 -15.92
N ILE A 383 3.90 -3.39 -15.43
CA ILE A 383 2.65 -2.71 -15.83
C ILE A 383 2.68 -2.40 -17.33
N ASN A 384 3.81 -1.85 -17.81
CA ASN A 384 3.98 -1.55 -19.23
C ASN A 384 3.92 -2.82 -20.11
N VAL A 385 4.50 -3.93 -19.63
CA VAL A 385 4.39 -5.24 -20.30
C VAL A 385 2.95 -5.67 -20.44
N LEU A 386 2.17 -5.65 -19.36
CA LEU A 386 0.75 -6.02 -19.37
C LEU A 386 -0.06 -5.15 -20.35
N GLN A 387 0.12 -3.84 -20.31
CA GLN A 387 -0.59 -2.91 -21.19
C GLN A 387 -0.18 -3.07 -22.66
N GLN A 388 1.09 -3.34 -22.96
CA GLN A 388 1.52 -3.60 -24.32
C GLN A 388 1.04 -4.96 -24.83
N ALA A 389 1.00 -5.99 -23.96
CA ALA A 389 0.43 -7.28 -24.29
C ALA A 389 -1.07 -7.19 -24.63
N LEU A 390 -1.85 -6.36 -23.92
CA LEU A 390 -3.25 -6.05 -24.26
C LEU A 390 -3.40 -5.44 -25.66
N LEU A 391 -2.39 -4.73 -26.14
CA LEU A 391 -2.36 -4.15 -27.50
C LEU A 391 -1.83 -5.13 -28.57
N GLY A 392 -1.57 -6.39 -28.20
CA GLY A 392 -1.09 -7.44 -29.09
C GLY A 392 0.43 -7.54 -29.16
N GLY A 393 1.16 -6.97 -28.18
CA GLY A 393 2.61 -7.18 -28.05
C GLY A 393 2.93 -8.63 -27.70
N ASP A 394 4.08 -9.10 -28.18
CA ASP A 394 4.60 -10.44 -27.89
C ASP A 394 5.13 -10.51 -26.46
N VAL A 395 4.50 -11.31 -25.60
CA VAL A 395 4.76 -11.35 -24.16
C VAL A 395 6.18 -11.75 -23.85
N GLU A 396 6.71 -12.79 -24.53
CA GLU A 396 8.07 -13.27 -24.30
C GLU A 396 9.10 -12.18 -24.66
N SER A 397 8.92 -11.50 -25.80
CA SER A 397 9.79 -10.39 -26.20
C SER A 397 9.74 -9.23 -25.20
N LEU A 398 8.55 -8.82 -24.77
CA LEU A 398 8.39 -7.73 -23.80
C LEU A 398 9.05 -8.02 -22.44
N LEU A 399 8.91 -9.25 -21.95
CA LEU A 399 9.55 -9.66 -20.70
C LEU A 399 11.06 -9.80 -20.84
N ASN A 400 11.57 -10.27 -21.98
CA ASN A 400 13.00 -10.32 -22.26
C ASN A 400 13.63 -8.93 -22.31
N ASP A 401 12.95 -7.97 -22.96
CA ASP A 401 13.42 -6.58 -23.03
C ASP A 401 13.43 -5.93 -21.64
N LEU A 402 12.41 -6.15 -20.82
CA LEU A 402 12.37 -5.67 -19.43
C LEU A 402 13.48 -6.31 -18.59
N GLN A 403 13.66 -7.63 -18.67
CA GLN A 403 14.73 -8.33 -17.94
C GLN A 403 16.11 -7.78 -18.31
N ALA A 404 16.35 -7.53 -19.61
CA ALA A 404 17.62 -6.96 -20.07
C ALA A 404 17.83 -5.53 -19.58
N GLN A 405 16.80 -4.73 -19.52
CA GLN A 405 16.85 -3.36 -18.99
C GLN A 405 17.22 -3.35 -17.50
N ILE A 406 16.64 -4.23 -16.70
CA ILE A 406 16.85 -4.29 -15.25
C ILE A 406 18.19 -4.96 -14.88
N ALA A 407 18.62 -5.96 -15.63
CA ALA A 407 19.88 -6.67 -15.37
C ALA A 407 21.13 -5.86 -15.76
N GLY A 408 20.99 -4.71 -16.47
CA GLY A 408 22.07 -3.79 -16.83
C GLY A 408 22.87 -4.28 -18.00
#